data_4ba846ca73f5e626f2da6e5b1c4f2ab9
#
_entry.id   4ba846ca73f5e626f2da6e5b1c4f2ab9
#
_cell.length_a   1.000
_cell.length_b   1.000
_cell.length_c   1.000
_cell.angle_alpha   90.00
_cell.angle_beta   90.00
_cell.angle_gamma   90.00
#
_symmetry.space_group_name_H-M   'P 1'
#
loop_
_entity.id
_entity.type
_entity.pdbx_description
1 polymer ?
#
loop_
_entity_poly.entity_id
_entity_poly.type
_entity_poly.pdbx_seq_one_letter_code
_entity_poly.pdbx_strand_id
1 'polypeptide(L)'
;IRALVIDPAVSAAVQAAATAADEITWTTAATAATAALVDSVSGQTTTSPTVVVALDRLAAATAPRLAATLAAITADPAIALVGLAALDAGEAAEATLVPGAQDAQRIAVIDARLAIEHRIDAFATVVERPSSITEPTRLTTLALAGQGWVGRSDWAGVVTETDAAAEALLASVHVIESSFLFVADRSSLPVAIQNDGSQSVTVLVTADPRTGLLDIDPAPVELVVPAGSQATAEFAATAVSNGAVTVTVSMTSPVGVPIGAPAVADVNVQAGWETPVIAAAAIAVGVLFVFGVVRTVRRIMKSRRGDVAGETTDTDG
;
A
#
# COMPACT_ATOMS: atom_id res chain seq x y z
N ILE A 1 -30.87 -18.32 -15.62
CA ILE A 1 -30.16 -17.35 -16.50
C ILE A 1 -30.45 -17.73 -17.91
N ARG A 2 -30.95 -16.82 -18.75
CA ARG A 2 -31.08 -17.04 -20.20
C ARG A 2 -29.78 -16.59 -20.86
N ALA A 3 -29.20 -17.43 -21.70
CA ALA A 3 -27.99 -17.12 -22.46
C ALA A 3 -28.26 -17.39 -23.94
N LEU A 4 -27.72 -16.52 -24.80
CA LEU A 4 -27.70 -16.77 -26.25
C LEU A 4 -26.39 -17.50 -26.60
N VAL A 5 -26.49 -18.59 -27.33
CA VAL A 5 -25.33 -19.34 -27.81
C VAL A 5 -24.86 -18.70 -29.12
N ILE A 6 -23.61 -18.26 -29.14
CA ILE A 6 -22.95 -17.68 -30.30
C ILE A 6 -22.42 -18.85 -31.15
N ASP A 7 -22.63 -18.77 -32.47
CA ASP A 7 -21.96 -19.70 -33.41
C ASP A 7 -20.51 -19.19 -33.65
N PRO A 8 -19.48 -19.88 -33.17
CA PRO A 8 -18.11 -19.43 -33.28
C PRO A 8 -17.58 -19.50 -34.73
N ALA A 9 -18.03 -20.46 -35.53
CA ALA A 9 -17.55 -20.61 -36.89
C ALA A 9 -18.09 -19.49 -37.78
N VAL A 10 -19.39 -19.23 -37.69
CA VAL A 10 -20.03 -18.13 -38.42
C VAL A 10 -19.47 -16.77 -37.95
N SER A 11 -19.30 -16.61 -36.66
CA SER A 11 -18.73 -15.34 -36.11
C SER A 11 -17.31 -15.08 -36.63
N ALA A 12 -16.45 -16.11 -36.66
CA ALA A 12 -15.09 -15.99 -37.21
C ALA A 12 -15.09 -15.68 -38.70
N ALA A 13 -15.98 -16.33 -39.49
CA ALA A 13 -16.08 -16.10 -40.95
C ALA A 13 -16.57 -14.67 -41.25
N VAL A 14 -17.61 -14.18 -40.55
CA VAL A 14 -18.12 -12.81 -40.70
C VAL A 14 -17.08 -11.80 -40.28
N GLN A 15 -16.34 -12.06 -39.20
CA GLN A 15 -15.26 -11.17 -38.73
C GLN A 15 -14.12 -11.09 -39.76
N ALA A 16 -13.70 -12.23 -40.34
CA ALA A 16 -12.67 -12.25 -41.39
C ALA A 16 -13.08 -11.42 -42.61
N ALA A 17 -14.34 -11.51 -43.03
CA ALA A 17 -14.87 -10.69 -44.11
C ALA A 17 -14.90 -9.18 -43.73
N ALA A 18 -15.41 -8.85 -42.54
CA ALA A 18 -15.53 -7.48 -42.08
C ALA A 18 -14.19 -6.76 -41.95
N THR A 19 -13.11 -7.48 -41.65
CA THR A 19 -11.75 -6.96 -41.46
C THR A 19 -10.82 -7.13 -42.66
N ALA A 20 -11.31 -7.67 -43.79
CA ALA A 20 -10.50 -7.90 -44.99
C ALA A 20 -9.88 -6.61 -45.53
N ALA A 21 -8.59 -6.65 -45.85
CA ALA A 21 -7.82 -5.47 -46.27
C ALA A 21 -8.09 -5.08 -47.73
N ASP A 22 -8.36 -6.03 -48.58
CA ASP A 22 -8.55 -5.82 -50.04
C ASP A 22 -9.82 -6.52 -50.54
N GLU A 23 -10.21 -6.23 -51.79
CA GLU A 23 -11.44 -6.70 -52.41
C GLU A 23 -11.44 -8.21 -52.67
N ILE A 24 -10.30 -8.78 -53.03
CA ILE A 24 -10.19 -10.22 -53.34
C ILE A 24 -10.34 -11.03 -52.05
N THR A 25 -9.63 -10.61 -51.00
CA THR A 25 -9.73 -11.22 -49.68
C THR A 25 -11.15 -11.08 -49.10
N TRP A 26 -11.76 -9.91 -49.29
CA TRP A 26 -13.14 -9.67 -48.87
C TRP A 26 -14.15 -10.59 -49.57
N THR A 27 -14.10 -10.64 -50.92
CA THR A 27 -15.04 -11.47 -51.70
C THR A 27 -14.95 -12.93 -51.29
N THR A 28 -13.73 -13.46 -51.10
CA THR A 28 -13.50 -14.81 -50.65
C THR A 28 -14.07 -15.08 -49.25
N ALA A 29 -13.78 -14.16 -48.31
CA ALA A 29 -14.23 -14.26 -46.92
C ALA A 29 -15.75 -14.05 -46.79
N ALA A 30 -16.37 -13.16 -47.57
CA ALA A 30 -17.82 -12.96 -47.59
C ALA A 30 -18.56 -14.22 -48.11
N THR A 31 -18.02 -14.84 -49.15
CA THR A 31 -18.55 -16.11 -49.65
C THR A 31 -18.43 -17.21 -48.63
N ALA A 32 -17.30 -17.30 -47.93
CA ALA A 32 -17.11 -18.27 -46.84
C ALA A 32 -18.07 -18.01 -45.65
N ALA A 33 -18.32 -16.73 -45.32
CA ALA A 33 -19.27 -16.36 -44.26
C ALA A 33 -20.72 -16.81 -44.60
N THR A 34 -21.14 -16.59 -45.85
CA THR A 34 -22.45 -17.05 -46.31
C THR A 34 -22.55 -18.57 -46.31
N ALA A 35 -21.51 -19.29 -46.76
CA ALA A 35 -21.45 -20.76 -46.70
C ALA A 35 -21.50 -21.29 -45.25
N ALA A 36 -20.77 -20.67 -44.33
CA ALA A 36 -20.80 -21.03 -42.90
C ALA A 36 -22.18 -20.83 -42.29
N LEU A 37 -22.91 -19.75 -42.65
CA LEU A 37 -24.29 -19.52 -42.21
C LEU A 37 -25.22 -20.64 -42.72
N VAL A 38 -25.13 -20.98 -43.98
CA VAL A 38 -25.96 -22.07 -44.59
C VAL A 38 -25.65 -23.40 -43.92
N ASP A 39 -24.38 -23.72 -43.68
CA ASP A 39 -23.94 -24.93 -43.02
C ASP A 39 -24.44 -25.02 -41.56
N SER A 40 -24.38 -23.92 -40.82
CA SER A 40 -24.80 -23.86 -39.40
C SER A 40 -26.30 -24.09 -39.21
N VAL A 41 -27.13 -23.83 -40.22
CA VAL A 41 -28.57 -24.10 -40.17
C VAL A 41 -28.94 -25.40 -40.85
N SER A 42 -28.01 -26.05 -41.59
CA SER A 42 -28.19 -27.33 -42.23
C SER A 42 -28.41 -28.42 -41.19
N GLY A 43 -29.58 -29.05 -41.18
CA GLY A 43 -29.95 -30.05 -40.18
C GLY A 43 -30.79 -29.55 -39.03
N GLN A 44 -31.05 -28.26 -38.94
CA GLN A 44 -32.03 -27.73 -38.00
C GLN A 44 -33.46 -27.95 -38.51
N THR A 45 -34.33 -28.44 -37.63
CA THR A 45 -35.74 -28.75 -37.96
C THR A 45 -36.70 -27.58 -37.71
N THR A 46 -36.18 -26.44 -37.30
CA THR A 46 -36.96 -25.24 -37.03
C THR A 46 -37.30 -24.48 -38.31
N THR A 47 -38.52 -23.93 -38.39
CA THR A 47 -39.03 -23.23 -39.61
C THR A 47 -38.24 -21.93 -39.91
N SER A 48 -37.63 -21.30 -38.89
CA SER A 48 -36.83 -20.11 -39.02
C SER A 48 -35.65 -20.19 -38.06
N PRO A 49 -34.56 -20.89 -38.45
CA PRO A 49 -33.39 -21.01 -37.61
C PRO A 49 -32.72 -19.63 -37.41
N THR A 50 -32.33 -19.32 -36.18
CA THR A 50 -31.64 -18.09 -35.84
C THR A 50 -30.19 -18.40 -35.45
N VAL A 51 -29.24 -17.72 -36.10
CA VAL A 51 -27.80 -17.82 -35.79
C VAL A 51 -27.36 -16.54 -35.14
N VAL A 52 -26.74 -16.68 -33.96
CA VAL A 52 -26.18 -15.52 -33.24
C VAL A 52 -24.71 -15.34 -33.58
N VAL A 53 -24.39 -14.19 -34.15
CA VAL A 53 -23.02 -13.82 -34.56
C VAL A 53 -22.48 -12.75 -33.61
N ALA A 54 -21.31 -12.97 -33.05
CA ALA A 54 -20.60 -11.99 -32.27
C ALA A 54 -19.31 -11.58 -32.97
N LEU A 55 -19.07 -10.27 -33.09
CA LEU A 55 -17.82 -9.74 -33.58
C LEU A 55 -16.94 -9.29 -32.43
N ASP A 56 -15.64 -9.40 -32.59
CA ASP A 56 -14.69 -8.85 -31.63
C ASP A 56 -14.91 -7.34 -31.50
N ARG A 57 -14.88 -6.83 -30.26
CA ARG A 57 -15.07 -5.42 -29.96
C ARG A 57 -14.10 -4.51 -30.70
N LEU A 58 -12.84 -4.91 -30.85
CA LEU A 58 -11.84 -4.16 -31.60
C LEU A 58 -12.13 -4.19 -33.11
N ALA A 59 -12.57 -5.34 -33.64
CA ALA A 59 -12.95 -5.47 -35.03
C ALA A 59 -14.17 -4.63 -35.36
N ALA A 60 -15.17 -4.53 -34.48
CA ALA A 60 -16.36 -3.70 -34.68
C ALA A 60 -16.00 -2.19 -34.83
N ALA A 61 -14.96 -1.72 -34.12
CA ALA A 61 -14.50 -0.34 -34.19
C ALA A 61 -13.68 -0.02 -35.45
N THR A 62 -13.02 -1.03 -36.05
CA THR A 62 -12.04 -0.86 -37.15
C THR A 62 -12.40 -1.67 -38.41
N ALA A 63 -13.58 -2.29 -38.47
CA ALA A 63 -13.98 -3.15 -39.59
C ALA A 63 -14.44 -2.32 -40.80
N PRO A 64 -13.56 -2.00 -41.74
CA PRO A 64 -13.87 -1.05 -42.84
C PRO A 64 -14.93 -1.62 -43.80
N ARG A 65 -15.12 -2.96 -43.80
CA ARG A 65 -16.03 -3.68 -44.69
C ARG A 65 -17.22 -4.26 -44.03
N LEU A 66 -17.49 -3.94 -42.76
CA LEU A 66 -18.62 -4.55 -42.02
C LEU A 66 -19.96 -4.33 -42.71
N ALA A 67 -20.24 -3.09 -43.13
CA ALA A 67 -21.48 -2.75 -43.80
C ALA A 67 -21.61 -3.50 -45.16
N ALA A 68 -20.54 -3.56 -45.93
CA ALA A 68 -20.50 -4.31 -47.20
C ALA A 68 -20.70 -5.83 -46.95
N THR A 69 -20.07 -6.38 -45.93
CA THR A 69 -20.22 -7.80 -45.57
C THR A 69 -21.66 -8.14 -45.17
N LEU A 70 -22.28 -7.31 -44.31
CA LEU A 70 -23.67 -7.50 -43.94
C LEU A 70 -24.61 -7.38 -45.14
N ALA A 71 -24.37 -6.40 -46.03
CA ALA A 71 -25.14 -6.24 -47.28
C ALA A 71 -24.98 -7.45 -48.21
N ALA A 72 -23.77 -8.01 -48.34
CA ALA A 72 -23.53 -9.19 -49.12
C ALA A 72 -24.25 -10.45 -48.58
N ILE A 73 -24.22 -10.64 -47.27
CA ILE A 73 -24.91 -11.74 -46.61
C ILE A 73 -26.44 -11.63 -46.75
N THR A 74 -26.97 -10.44 -46.59
CA THR A 74 -28.43 -10.18 -46.70
C THR A 74 -28.91 -9.99 -48.11
N ALA A 75 -28.05 -10.08 -49.12
CA ALA A 75 -28.44 -10.13 -50.52
C ALA A 75 -29.20 -11.45 -50.87
N ASP A 76 -29.01 -12.50 -50.07
CA ASP A 76 -29.83 -13.71 -50.14
C ASP A 76 -31.17 -13.44 -49.42
N PRO A 77 -32.32 -13.55 -50.17
CA PRO A 77 -33.62 -13.26 -49.57
C PRO A 77 -34.03 -14.21 -48.45
N ALA A 78 -33.35 -15.34 -48.31
CA ALA A 78 -33.53 -16.29 -47.22
C ALA A 78 -32.91 -15.85 -45.89
N ILE A 79 -32.04 -14.83 -45.93
CA ILE A 79 -31.31 -14.34 -44.75
C ILE A 79 -31.82 -12.96 -44.36
N ALA A 80 -32.26 -12.82 -43.11
CA ALA A 80 -32.67 -11.53 -42.53
C ALA A 80 -31.87 -11.21 -41.29
N LEU A 81 -31.40 -9.95 -41.17
CA LEU A 81 -30.81 -9.44 -39.95
C LEU A 81 -31.93 -9.06 -38.98
N VAL A 82 -31.86 -9.59 -37.78
CA VAL A 82 -32.79 -9.25 -36.70
C VAL A 82 -32.04 -8.64 -35.52
N GLY A 83 -32.63 -7.61 -34.91
CA GLY A 83 -32.06 -7.05 -33.68
C GLY A 83 -32.23 -7.99 -32.49
N LEU A 84 -31.32 -7.93 -31.54
CA LEU A 84 -31.35 -8.74 -30.33
C LEU A 84 -32.69 -8.68 -29.59
N ALA A 85 -33.32 -7.50 -29.60
CA ALA A 85 -34.64 -7.25 -28.97
C ALA A 85 -35.81 -7.98 -29.72
N ALA A 86 -35.60 -8.34 -30.97
CA ALA A 86 -36.61 -9.05 -31.77
C ALA A 86 -36.48 -10.60 -31.68
N LEU A 87 -35.45 -11.08 -30.98
CA LEU A 87 -35.32 -12.50 -30.68
C LEU A 87 -36.42 -12.88 -29.68
N ASP A 88 -37.49 -13.44 -30.19
CA ASP A 88 -38.46 -14.13 -29.36
C ASP A 88 -37.74 -15.32 -28.71
N ALA A 89 -37.55 -15.24 -27.42
CA ALA A 89 -36.93 -16.31 -26.67
C ALA A 89 -37.94 -17.47 -26.64
N GLY A 90 -37.88 -18.30 -27.67
CA GLY A 90 -38.58 -19.59 -27.69
C GLY A 90 -38.27 -20.40 -26.43
N GLU A 91 -38.84 -21.58 -26.32
CA GLU A 91 -38.57 -22.46 -25.18
C GLU A 91 -37.07 -22.67 -25.00
N ALA A 92 -36.54 -22.20 -23.84
CA ALA A 92 -35.12 -22.28 -23.57
C ALA A 92 -34.73 -23.78 -23.40
N ALA A 93 -33.80 -24.25 -24.17
CA ALA A 93 -33.23 -25.58 -23.96
C ALA A 93 -32.41 -25.56 -22.65
N GLU A 94 -32.61 -26.59 -21.83
CA GLU A 94 -31.74 -26.80 -20.69
C GLU A 94 -30.32 -27.15 -21.20
N ALA A 95 -29.34 -26.30 -20.83
CA ALA A 95 -27.95 -26.54 -21.15
C ALA A 95 -27.12 -26.46 -19.87
N THR A 96 -26.21 -27.40 -19.73
CA THR A 96 -25.20 -27.34 -18.66
C THR A 96 -24.02 -26.52 -19.16
N LEU A 97 -23.73 -25.44 -18.46
CA LEU A 97 -22.55 -24.65 -18.75
C LEU A 97 -21.32 -25.45 -18.33
N VAL A 98 -20.57 -25.95 -19.32
CA VAL A 98 -19.24 -26.55 -19.04
C VAL A 98 -18.24 -25.40 -18.96
N PRO A 99 -17.70 -25.08 -17.78
CA PRO A 99 -16.68 -24.08 -17.69
C PRO A 99 -15.46 -24.50 -18.51
N GLY A 100 -14.94 -23.62 -19.34
CA GLY A 100 -13.67 -23.85 -20.02
C GLY A 100 -12.55 -24.10 -19.01
N ALA A 101 -11.43 -24.65 -19.46
CA ALA A 101 -10.24 -24.79 -18.60
C ALA A 101 -9.87 -23.43 -18.01
N GLN A 102 -9.91 -23.34 -16.68
CA GLN A 102 -9.52 -22.13 -15.98
C GLN A 102 -7.99 -22.05 -15.92
N ASP A 103 -7.45 -20.91 -16.28
CA ASP A 103 -6.03 -20.63 -16.08
C ASP A 103 -5.79 -20.33 -14.59
N ALA A 104 -5.33 -21.35 -13.86
CA ALA A 104 -5.07 -21.24 -12.42
C ALA A 104 -4.03 -20.20 -12.09
N GLN A 105 -3.04 -20.00 -12.97
CA GLN A 105 -2.01 -18.96 -12.77
C GLN A 105 -2.62 -17.56 -12.88
N ARG A 106 -3.48 -17.36 -13.87
CA ARG A 106 -4.16 -16.08 -14.05
C ARG A 106 -5.10 -15.77 -12.89
N ILE A 107 -5.83 -16.77 -12.41
CA ILE A 107 -6.71 -16.60 -11.22
C ILE A 107 -5.88 -16.18 -10.03
N ALA A 108 -4.76 -16.86 -9.73
CA ALA A 108 -3.90 -16.51 -8.60
C ALA A 108 -3.35 -15.07 -8.69
N VAL A 109 -3.00 -14.61 -9.89
CA VAL A 109 -2.54 -13.22 -10.11
C VAL A 109 -3.68 -12.23 -9.85
N ILE A 110 -4.89 -12.50 -10.30
CA ILE A 110 -6.03 -11.62 -10.04
C ILE A 110 -6.40 -11.60 -8.55
N ASP A 111 -6.34 -12.75 -7.86
CA ASP A 111 -6.57 -12.82 -6.41
C ASP A 111 -5.52 -11.99 -5.63
N ALA A 112 -4.25 -12.07 -6.03
CA ALA A 112 -3.19 -11.23 -5.47
C ALA A 112 -3.46 -9.73 -5.72
N ARG A 113 -3.94 -9.37 -6.91
CA ARG A 113 -4.31 -8.00 -7.25
C ARG A 113 -5.49 -7.48 -6.42
N LEU A 114 -6.50 -8.32 -6.14
CA LEU A 114 -7.59 -7.98 -5.25
C LEU A 114 -7.10 -7.71 -3.80
N ALA A 115 -6.09 -8.46 -3.33
CA ALA A 115 -5.48 -8.19 -2.04
C ALA A 115 -4.76 -6.82 -2.01
N ILE A 116 -4.12 -6.40 -3.10
CA ILE A 116 -3.55 -5.05 -3.24
C ILE A 116 -4.66 -4.00 -3.23
N GLU A 117 -5.76 -4.23 -3.95
CA GLU A 117 -6.94 -3.33 -3.96
C GLU A 117 -7.48 -3.09 -2.55
N HIS A 118 -7.63 -4.14 -1.73
CA HIS A 118 -8.03 -4.01 -0.33
C HIS A 118 -7.05 -3.17 0.51
N ARG A 119 -5.74 -3.28 0.26
CA ARG A 119 -4.74 -2.44 0.93
C ARG A 119 -4.86 -0.98 0.51
N ILE A 120 -5.17 -0.72 -0.76
CA ILE A 120 -5.42 0.64 -1.27
C ILE A 120 -6.71 1.22 -0.69
N ASP A 121 -7.78 0.42 -0.56
CA ASP A 121 -9.02 0.87 0.10
C ASP A 121 -8.76 1.24 1.57
N ALA A 122 -7.92 0.46 2.27
CA ALA A 122 -7.49 0.76 3.61
C ALA A 122 -6.65 2.06 3.67
N PHE A 123 -5.70 2.24 2.75
CA PHE A 123 -4.90 3.46 2.62
C PHE A 123 -5.77 4.67 2.26
N ALA A 124 -6.79 4.49 1.43
CA ALA A 124 -7.70 5.57 1.02
C ALA A 124 -8.45 6.24 2.19
N THR A 125 -8.49 5.60 3.36
CA THR A 125 -9.11 6.17 4.56
C THR A 125 -8.33 7.36 5.17
N VAL A 126 -7.09 7.59 4.75
CA VAL A 126 -6.28 8.74 5.22
C VAL A 126 -6.27 9.91 4.24
N VAL A 127 -6.72 9.74 2.99
CA VAL A 127 -6.70 10.80 1.99
C VAL A 127 -8.00 11.60 1.98
N GLU A 128 -7.90 12.86 1.56
CA GLU A 128 -9.05 13.76 1.50
C GLU A 128 -10.13 13.30 0.50
N ARG A 129 -9.71 12.70 -0.63
CA ARG A 129 -10.63 12.21 -1.69
C ARG A 129 -10.36 10.74 -2.02
N PRO A 130 -10.92 9.80 -1.26
CA PRO A 130 -10.72 8.37 -1.44
C PRO A 130 -10.99 7.86 -2.86
N SER A 131 -12.08 8.33 -3.49
CA SER A 131 -12.49 7.88 -4.83
C SER A 131 -11.45 8.15 -5.91
N SER A 132 -10.62 9.19 -5.78
CA SER A 132 -9.58 9.49 -6.76
C SER A 132 -8.46 8.45 -6.81
N ILE A 133 -8.37 7.58 -5.79
CA ILE A 133 -7.40 6.48 -5.70
C ILE A 133 -8.10 5.14 -5.94
N THR A 134 -9.25 4.93 -5.29
CA THR A 134 -9.93 3.63 -5.32
C THR A 134 -10.59 3.34 -6.68
N GLU A 135 -11.20 4.34 -7.32
CA GLU A 135 -11.84 4.15 -8.63
C GLU A 135 -10.87 3.74 -9.74
N PRO A 136 -9.74 4.45 -9.96
CA PRO A 136 -8.75 4.03 -10.97
C PRO A 136 -8.16 2.65 -10.69
N THR A 137 -7.89 2.32 -9.42
CA THR A 137 -7.36 1.02 -9.02
C THR A 137 -8.34 -0.09 -9.36
N ARG A 138 -9.61 0.09 -9.00
CA ARG A 138 -10.68 -0.88 -9.30
C ARG A 138 -10.88 -1.07 -10.79
N LEU A 139 -10.89 0.01 -11.57
CA LEU A 139 -10.99 -0.06 -13.03
C LEU A 139 -9.80 -0.81 -13.63
N THR A 140 -8.61 -0.59 -13.12
CA THR A 140 -7.40 -1.30 -13.56
C THR A 140 -7.49 -2.80 -13.24
N THR A 141 -7.92 -3.17 -12.03
CA THR A 141 -8.12 -4.57 -11.63
C THR A 141 -9.14 -5.26 -12.54
N LEU A 142 -10.28 -4.61 -12.80
CA LEU A 142 -11.31 -5.13 -13.72
C LEU A 142 -10.80 -5.27 -15.16
N ALA A 143 -10.03 -4.29 -15.64
CA ALA A 143 -9.43 -4.34 -16.96
C ALA A 143 -8.45 -5.51 -17.10
N LEU A 144 -7.59 -5.74 -16.09
CA LEU A 144 -6.63 -6.87 -16.08
C LEU A 144 -7.31 -8.23 -15.99
N ALA A 145 -8.46 -8.31 -15.31
CA ALA A 145 -9.28 -9.53 -15.26
C ALA A 145 -10.02 -9.80 -16.58
N GLY A 146 -10.12 -8.81 -17.46
CA GLY A 146 -10.88 -8.87 -18.71
C GLY A 146 -10.42 -9.98 -19.66
N GLN A 147 -11.39 -10.54 -20.42
CA GLN A 147 -11.14 -11.61 -21.38
C GLN A 147 -10.18 -11.20 -22.53
N GLY A 148 -10.08 -9.91 -22.85
CA GLY A 148 -9.20 -9.41 -23.92
C GLY A 148 -7.71 -9.69 -23.71
N TRP A 149 -7.31 -10.13 -22.52
CA TRP A 149 -5.95 -10.52 -22.20
C TRP A 149 -5.64 -11.99 -22.41
N VAL A 150 -6.64 -12.83 -22.69
CA VAL A 150 -6.43 -14.26 -22.91
C VAL A 150 -5.57 -14.47 -24.17
N GLY A 151 -4.46 -15.21 -24.00
CA GLY A 151 -3.50 -15.46 -25.07
C GLY A 151 -2.52 -14.33 -25.40
N ARG A 152 -2.54 -13.22 -24.65
CA ARG A 152 -1.61 -12.10 -24.82
C ARG A 152 -0.36 -12.29 -23.96
N SER A 153 0.80 -12.16 -24.59
CA SER A 153 2.11 -12.31 -23.92
C SER A 153 2.53 -11.10 -23.08
N ASP A 154 1.98 -9.92 -23.36
CA ASP A 154 2.29 -8.65 -22.67
C ASP A 154 1.51 -8.46 -21.37
N TRP A 155 0.50 -9.28 -21.08
CA TRP A 155 -0.33 -9.17 -19.87
C TRP A 155 0.47 -9.19 -18.58
N ALA A 156 1.43 -10.11 -18.45
CA ALA A 156 2.25 -10.22 -17.24
C ALA A 156 3.09 -8.96 -16.98
N GLY A 157 3.58 -8.32 -18.04
CA GLY A 157 4.31 -7.05 -17.94
C GLY A 157 3.43 -5.92 -17.41
N VAL A 158 2.21 -5.80 -17.94
CA VAL A 158 1.24 -4.79 -17.49
C VAL A 158 0.83 -5.02 -16.03
N VAL A 159 0.64 -6.29 -15.62
CA VAL A 159 0.37 -6.62 -14.21
C VAL A 159 1.52 -6.15 -13.33
N THR A 160 2.76 -6.48 -13.67
CA THR A 160 3.94 -6.08 -12.89
C THR A 160 4.06 -4.57 -12.76
N GLU A 161 3.83 -3.83 -13.83
CA GLU A 161 3.88 -2.35 -13.83
C GLU A 161 2.79 -1.76 -12.94
N THR A 162 1.57 -2.26 -13.04
CA THR A 162 0.44 -1.78 -12.23
C THR A 162 0.57 -2.14 -10.75
N ASP A 163 1.17 -3.29 -10.43
CA ASP A 163 1.45 -3.68 -9.04
C ASP A 163 2.56 -2.81 -8.44
N ALA A 164 3.61 -2.51 -9.21
CA ALA A 164 4.66 -1.60 -8.77
C ALA A 164 4.13 -0.18 -8.51
N ALA A 165 3.24 0.32 -9.35
CA ALA A 165 2.58 1.62 -9.13
C ALA A 165 1.71 1.62 -7.87
N ALA A 166 1.00 0.53 -7.60
CA ALA A 166 0.19 0.36 -6.40
C ALA A 166 1.04 0.31 -5.12
N GLU A 167 2.15 -0.44 -5.13
CA GLU A 167 3.08 -0.49 -4.00
C GLU A 167 3.75 0.88 -3.77
N ALA A 168 4.11 1.61 -4.81
CA ALA A 168 4.63 2.98 -4.69
C ALA A 168 3.61 3.93 -4.05
N LEU A 169 2.32 3.79 -4.40
CA LEU A 169 1.25 4.55 -3.76
C LEU A 169 1.14 4.22 -2.26
N LEU A 170 1.15 2.95 -1.89
CA LEU A 170 1.08 2.50 -0.50
C LEU A 170 2.29 2.93 0.32
N ALA A 171 3.47 3.05 -0.30
CA ALA A 171 4.71 3.51 0.32
C ALA A 171 4.85 5.03 0.33
N SER A 172 3.92 5.78 -0.30
CA SER A 172 4.03 7.24 -0.43
C SER A 172 3.93 8.00 0.89
N VAL A 173 3.36 7.39 1.94
CA VAL A 173 3.32 7.97 3.29
C VAL A 173 4.16 7.09 4.22
N HIS A 174 5.23 7.67 4.73
CA HIS A 174 6.18 6.94 5.56
C HIS A 174 6.81 7.82 6.64
N VAL A 175 7.28 7.19 7.69
CA VAL A 175 8.06 7.84 8.74
C VAL A 175 9.49 8.01 8.25
N ILE A 176 10.06 9.19 8.43
CA ILE A 176 11.48 9.43 8.18
C ILE A 176 12.27 8.86 9.36
N GLU A 177 13.08 7.84 9.09
CA GLU A 177 13.97 7.28 10.10
C GLU A 177 14.97 8.32 10.56
N SER A 178 15.10 8.48 11.87
CA SER A 178 15.97 9.47 12.46
C SER A 178 16.52 8.99 13.80
N SER A 179 17.71 9.48 14.15
CA SER A 179 18.30 9.25 15.45
C SER A 179 18.28 10.56 16.24
N PHE A 180 17.87 10.48 17.50
CA PHE A 180 17.75 11.66 18.38
C PHE A 180 18.65 11.54 19.59
N LEU A 181 19.23 12.66 19.98
CA LEU A 181 19.87 12.84 21.28
C LEU A 181 18.92 13.58 22.22
N PHE A 182 18.46 12.90 23.27
CA PHE A 182 17.55 13.43 24.27
C PHE A 182 18.36 13.87 25.50
N VAL A 183 18.55 15.18 25.67
CA VAL A 183 19.51 15.76 26.64
C VAL A 183 18.83 16.38 27.88
N ALA A 184 17.51 16.38 27.94
CA ALA A 184 16.74 16.99 29.01
C ALA A 184 15.90 15.98 29.76
N ASP A 185 15.54 16.28 31.01
CA ASP A 185 14.64 15.44 31.81
C ASP A 185 13.24 15.36 31.19
N ARG A 186 12.80 16.41 30.51
CA ARG A 186 11.55 16.48 29.73
C ARG A 186 11.79 17.25 28.44
N SER A 187 11.31 16.72 27.34
CA SER A 187 11.39 17.36 26.03
C SER A 187 10.32 16.78 25.10
N SER A 188 10.13 17.38 23.92
CA SER A 188 9.38 16.73 22.85
C SER A 188 10.28 15.86 22.02
N LEU A 189 9.75 14.68 21.61
CA LEU A 189 10.36 13.81 20.62
C LEU A 189 9.70 14.13 19.27
N PRO A 190 10.41 14.76 18.33
CA PRO A 190 9.86 15.05 17.01
C PRO A 190 9.95 13.81 16.12
N VAL A 191 8.85 13.45 15.47
CA VAL A 191 8.79 12.37 14.48
C VAL A 191 8.33 12.97 13.16
N ALA A 192 9.18 12.92 12.16
CA ALA A 192 8.89 13.46 10.84
C ALA A 192 8.23 12.40 9.96
N ILE A 193 7.13 12.79 9.29
CA ILE A 193 6.38 11.96 8.36
C ILE A 193 6.42 12.63 7.00
N GLN A 194 6.79 11.88 5.98
CA GLN A 194 6.82 12.29 4.59
C GLN A 194 5.57 11.79 3.88
N ASN A 195 4.98 12.65 3.06
CA ASN A 195 3.93 12.33 2.13
C ASN A 195 4.38 12.66 0.70
N ASP A 196 4.79 11.65 -0.06
CA ASP A 196 5.18 11.78 -1.48
C ASP A 196 3.96 11.69 -2.42
N GLY A 197 2.76 11.53 -1.84
CA GLY A 197 1.51 11.45 -2.57
C GLY A 197 1.05 12.82 -3.11
N SER A 198 0.09 12.77 -4.02
CA SER A 198 -0.51 13.96 -4.66
C SER A 198 -1.65 14.60 -3.87
N GLN A 199 -2.03 14.04 -2.72
CA GLN A 199 -3.10 14.53 -1.87
C GLN A 199 -2.62 14.68 -0.43
N SER A 200 -3.27 15.59 0.32
CA SER A 200 -3.10 15.68 1.76
C SER A 200 -3.62 14.41 2.44
N VAL A 201 -2.92 13.96 3.48
CA VAL A 201 -3.30 12.80 4.28
C VAL A 201 -3.46 13.20 5.75
N THR A 202 -4.39 12.53 6.44
CA THR A 202 -4.56 12.66 7.89
C THR A 202 -4.26 11.32 8.54
N VAL A 203 -3.25 11.30 9.41
CA VAL A 203 -2.81 10.08 10.11
C VAL A 203 -2.77 10.31 11.62
N LEU A 204 -3.01 9.25 12.37
CA LEU A 204 -2.76 9.18 13.80
C LEU A 204 -1.41 8.50 14.02
N VAL A 205 -0.49 9.20 14.64
CA VAL A 205 0.87 8.70 14.89
C VAL A 205 1.00 8.30 16.35
N THR A 206 1.60 7.15 16.61
CA THR A 206 1.93 6.68 17.96
C THR A 206 3.41 6.36 18.05
N ALA A 207 4.02 6.58 19.21
CA ALA A 207 5.42 6.32 19.48
C ALA A 207 5.54 5.48 20.74
N ASP A 208 6.02 4.24 20.60
CA ASP A 208 6.14 3.26 21.68
C ASP A 208 7.61 2.98 21.99
N PRO A 209 8.11 3.35 23.18
CA PRO A 209 9.47 3.02 23.59
C PRO A 209 9.55 1.54 23.99
N ARG A 210 10.55 0.81 23.48
CA ARG A 210 10.76 -0.61 23.79
C ARG A 210 11.30 -0.87 25.20
N THR A 211 11.77 0.17 25.88
CA THR A 211 12.35 0.06 27.24
C THR A 211 11.82 1.19 28.11
N GLY A 212 11.76 0.96 29.42
CA GLY A 212 11.30 1.95 30.40
C GLY A 212 12.31 3.07 30.71
N LEU A 213 13.34 3.29 29.87
CA LEU A 213 14.31 4.38 30.05
C LEU A 213 13.79 5.74 29.58
N LEU A 214 12.79 5.73 28.72
CA LEU A 214 12.07 6.88 28.21
C LEU A 214 10.57 6.61 28.38
N ASP A 215 9.86 7.56 28.95
CA ASP A 215 8.40 7.55 29.07
C ASP A 215 7.84 8.54 28.05
N ILE A 216 7.00 8.04 27.13
CA ILE A 216 6.38 8.83 26.05
C ILE A 216 4.87 8.81 26.29
N ASP A 217 4.21 9.95 26.09
CA ASP A 217 2.75 10.02 26.16
C ASP A 217 2.14 9.04 25.12
N PRO A 218 1.35 8.03 25.56
CA PRO A 218 0.77 7.02 24.68
C PRO A 218 -0.37 7.57 23.80
N ALA A 219 -0.78 8.83 23.98
CA ALA A 219 -1.86 9.43 23.19
C ALA A 219 -1.45 9.57 21.72
N PRO A 220 -2.27 9.09 20.78
CA PRO A 220 -1.98 9.29 19.36
C PRO A 220 -2.01 10.77 19.00
N VAL A 221 -1.05 11.20 18.20
CA VAL A 221 -0.99 12.57 17.66
C VAL A 221 -1.62 12.58 16.28
N GLU A 222 -2.69 13.34 16.11
CA GLU A 222 -3.28 13.58 14.79
C GLU A 222 -2.40 14.53 13.97
N LEU A 223 -2.03 14.12 12.78
CA LEU A 223 -1.15 14.86 11.89
C LEU A 223 -1.72 14.95 10.49
N VAL A 224 -1.84 16.16 9.98
CA VAL A 224 -2.18 16.44 8.58
C VAL A 224 -0.87 16.68 7.82
N VAL A 225 -0.58 15.85 6.82
CA VAL A 225 0.62 15.97 5.98
C VAL A 225 0.19 16.38 4.58
N PRO A 226 0.49 17.62 4.13
CA PRO A 226 0.13 18.07 2.78
C PRO A 226 0.80 17.24 1.69
N ALA A 227 0.24 17.30 0.49
CA ALA A 227 0.80 16.62 -0.69
C ALA A 227 2.25 17.06 -0.96
N GLY A 228 3.13 16.10 -1.27
CA GLY A 228 4.54 16.34 -1.60
C GLY A 228 5.35 17.00 -0.48
N SER A 229 4.90 16.88 0.78
CA SER A 229 5.47 17.61 1.93
C SER A 229 5.75 16.68 3.10
N GLN A 230 6.46 17.21 4.08
CA GLN A 230 6.64 16.57 5.38
C GLN A 230 5.94 17.36 6.49
N ALA A 231 5.53 16.65 7.54
CA ALA A 231 5.05 17.24 8.79
C ALA A 231 5.64 16.50 9.98
N THR A 232 5.70 17.16 11.14
CA THR A 232 6.32 16.60 12.34
C THR A 232 5.27 16.42 13.43
N ALA A 233 5.15 15.20 13.95
CA ALA A 233 4.41 14.91 15.17
C ALA A 233 5.35 15.10 16.37
N GLU A 234 4.89 15.78 17.41
CA GLU A 234 5.65 16.01 18.63
C GLU A 234 5.05 15.20 19.78
N PHE A 235 5.86 14.33 20.39
CA PHE A 235 5.45 13.51 21.52
C PHE A 235 6.11 14.07 22.79
N ALA A 236 5.30 14.31 23.83
CA ALA A 236 5.83 14.63 25.13
C ALA A 236 6.59 13.42 25.70
N ALA A 237 7.85 13.59 26.01
CA ALA A 237 8.71 12.53 26.49
C ALA A 237 9.44 12.94 27.78
N THR A 238 9.60 11.98 28.71
CA THR A 238 10.31 12.16 29.99
C THR A 238 11.41 11.11 30.11
N ALA A 239 12.64 11.56 30.34
CA ALA A 239 13.76 10.67 30.60
C ALA A 239 13.65 10.05 31.98
N VAL A 240 13.67 8.71 32.04
CA VAL A 240 13.66 7.94 33.31
C VAL A 240 15.08 7.57 33.70
N SER A 241 15.94 7.19 32.73
CA SER A 241 17.35 6.86 32.98
C SER A 241 18.16 7.02 31.68
N ASN A 242 19.50 7.12 31.84
CA ASN A 242 20.41 7.22 30.71
C ASN A 242 20.50 5.92 29.94
N GLY A 243 20.60 5.99 28.61
CA GLY A 243 20.80 4.84 27.74
C GLY A 243 20.22 5.01 26.34
N ALA A 244 20.46 4.02 25.50
CA ALA A 244 19.89 3.95 24.16
C ALA A 244 18.49 3.29 24.23
N VAL A 245 17.51 3.94 23.62
CA VAL A 245 16.11 3.50 23.54
C VAL A 245 15.71 3.42 22.09
N THR A 246 15.17 2.29 21.72
CA THR A 246 14.50 2.10 20.44
C THR A 246 13.01 2.42 20.58
N VAL A 247 12.54 3.39 19.83
CA VAL A 247 11.13 3.79 19.78
C VAL A 247 10.50 3.25 18.50
N THR A 248 9.43 2.50 18.63
CA THR A 248 8.64 2.05 17.47
C THR A 248 7.58 3.10 17.17
N VAL A 249 7.63 3.65 15.97
CA VAL A 249 6.65 4.60 15.47
C VAL A 249 5.69 3.90 14.53
N SER A 250 4.41 4.01 14.78
CA SER A 250 3.37 3.47 13.90
C SER A 250 2.35 4.54 13.52
N MET A 251 1.76 4.36 12.35
CA MET A 251 0.72 5.23 11.82
C MET A 251 -0.57 4.45 11.63
N THR A 252 -1.67 5.07 11.98
CA THR A 252 -3.01 4.54 11.69
C THR A 252 -3.88 5.62 11.06
N SER A 253 -4.90 5.20 10.33
CA SER A 253 -5.93 6.12 9.87
C SER A 253 -6.82 6.58 11.04
N PRO A 254 -7.60 7.67 10.90
CA PRO A 254 -8.59 8.11 11.89
C PRO A 254 -9.63 7.04 12.24
N VAL A 255 -9.82 6.04 11.38
CA VAL A 255 -10.71 4.88 11.62
C VAL A 255 -9.98 3.65 12.16
N GLY A 256 -8.70 3.78 12.53
CA GLY A 256 -7.92 2.73 13.19
C GLY A 256 -7.25 1.71 12.25
N VAL A 257 -7.18 1.98 10.94
CA VAL A 257 -6.51 1.08 9.98
C VAL A 257 -5.01 1.39 9.96
N PRO A 258 -4.11 0.39 10.11
CA PRO A 258 -2.67 0.59 10.02
C PRO A 258 -2.23 1.11 8.65
N ILE A 259 -1.35 2.11 8.63
CA ILE A 259 -0.82 2.75 7.41
C ILE A 259 0.70 2.58 7.36
N GLY A 260 1.18 1.98 6.29
CA GLY A 260 2.60 1.70 6.12
C GLY A 260 3.14 0.66 7.11
N ALA A 261 4.45 0.43 7.05
CA ALA A 261 5.15 -0.39 8.02
C ALA A 261 5.57 0.46 9.23
N PRO A 262 5.57 -0.09 10.46
CA PRO A 262 6.15 0.59 11.60
C PRO A 262 7.63 0.90 11.36
N ALA A 263 8.04 2.12 11.71
CA ALA A 263 9.43 2.56 11.62
C ALA A 263 10.08 2.55 13.01
N VAL A 264 11.40 2.54 13.02
CA VAL A 264 12.21 2.51 14.24
C VAL A 264 13.01 3.81 14.34
N ALA A 265 12.92 4.48 15.47
CA ALA A 265 13.74 5.63 15.80
C ALA A 265 14.67 5.28 16.98
N ASP A 266 15.96 5.56 16.84
CA ASP A 266 16.93 5.35 17.89
C ASP A 266 17.11 6.67 18.69
N VAL A 267 16.82 6.61 19.98
CA VAL A 267 16.90 7.74 20.91
C VAL A 267 17.97 7.46 21.95
N ASN A 268 18.98 8.32 22.00
CA ASN A 268 20.00 8.26 23.05
C ASN A 268 19.60 9.24 24.17
N VAL A 269 19.19 8.69 25.31
CA VAL A 269 18.72 9.45 26.47
C VAL A 269 19.91 9.80 27.37
N GLN A 270 20.09 11.08 27.66
CA GLN A 270 21.04 11.62 28.63
C GLN A 270 20.28 12.48 29.65
N ALA A 271 19.76 11.86 30.70
CA ALA A 271 19.05 12.57 31.75
C ALA A 271 20.00 13.50 32.50
N GLY A 272 19.67 14.77 32.54
CA GLY A 272 20.55 15.83 33.12
C GLY A 272 20.66 15.78 34.63
N TRP A 273 19.81 15.05 35.36
CA TRP A 273 19.76 15.03 36.81
C TRP A 273 20.92 14.27 37.49
N GLU A 274 21.61 13.39 36.77
CA GLU A 274 22.77 12.67 37.33
C GLU A 274 23.96 13.60 37.62
N THR A 275 24.19 14.58 36.76
CA THR A 275 25.31 15.54 36.91
C THR A 275 25.24 16.35 38.19
N PRO A 276 24.12 17.01 38.59
CA PRO A 276 24.05 17.74 39.85
C PRO A 276 24.10 16.82 41.08
N VAL A 277 23.58 15.57 41.01
CA VAL A 277 23.66 14.62 42.13
C VAL A 277 25.11 14.14 42.35
N ILE A 278 25.84 13.82 41.27
CA ILE A 278 27.26 13.47 41.36
C ILE A 278 28.10 14.66 41.87
N ALA A 279 27.83 15.86 41.39
CA ALA A 279 28.48 17.06 41.85
C ALA A 279 28.21 17.33 43.35
N ALA A 280 27.00 17.20 43.82
CA ALA A 280 26.62 17.34 45.23
C ALA A 280 27.32 16.28 46.10
N ALA A 281 27.34 15.01 45.63
CA ALA A 281 28.05 13.95 46.34
C ALA A 281 29.57 14.20 46.41
N ALA A 282 30.18 14.64 45.31
CA ALA A 282 31.60 15.02 45.30
C ALA A 282 31.93 16.16 46.23
N ILE A 283 31.07 17.22 46.29
CA ILE A 283 31.21 18.32 47.22
C ILE A 283 31.09 17.82 48.68
N ALA A 284 30.10 16.98 48.98
CA ALA A 284 29.92 16.40 50.33
C ALA A 284 31.15 15.58 50.77
N VAL A 285 31.71 14.75 49.88
CA VAL A 285 32.94 13.99 50.16
C VAL A 285 34.13 14.94 50.36
N GLY A 286 34.25 15.97 49.52
CA GLY A 286 35.29 16.99 49.65
C GLY A 286 35.23 17.73 51.00
N VAL A 287 34.03 18.13 51.44
CA VAL A 287 33.82 18.78 52.74
C VAL A 287 34.19 17.87 53.90
N LEU A 288 33.77 16.57 53.85
CA LEU A 288 34.13 15.58 54.86
C LEU A 288 35.63 15.35 54.90
N PHE A 289 36.32 15.33 53.77
CA PHE A 289 37.77 15.18 53.70
C PHE A 289 38.48 16.38 54.33
N VAL A 290 38.10 17.61 53.97
CA VAL A 290 38.65 18.82 54.54
C VAL A 290 38.42 18.86 56.07
N PHE A 291 37.21 18.53 56.51
CA PHE A 291 36.90 18.42 57.93
C PHE A 291 37.78 17.42 58.67
N GLY A 292 37.97 16.22 58.07
CA GLY A 292 38.85 15.18 58.56
C GLY A 292 40.32 15.67 58.73
N VAL A 293 40.84 16.34 57.67
CA VAL A 293 42.18 16.90 57.68
C VAL A 293 42.33 17.98 58.76
N VAL A 294 41.42 18.96 58.85
CA VAL A 294 41.43 20.01 59.86
C VAL A 294 41.36 19.41 61.25
N ARG A 295 40.53 18.43 61.51
CA ARG A 295 40.44 17.74 62.81
C ARG A 295 41.76 17.03 63.16
N THR A 296 42.39 16.37 62.18
CA THR A 296 43.64 15.66 62.38
C THR A 296 44.78 16.64 62.67
N VAL A 297 44.91 17.75 61.91
CA VAL A 297 45.92 18.79 62.14
C VAL A 297 45.73 19.45 63.52
N ARG A 298 44.46 19.76 63.88
CA ARG A 298 44.21 20.32 65.23
C ARG A 298 44.56 19.34 66.35
N ARG A 299 44.37 18.06 66.16
CA ARG A 299 44.78 17.02 67.12
C ARG A 299 46.31 16.93 67.29
N ILE A 300 47.05 16.98 66.17
CA ILE A 300 48.50 16.96 66.14
C ILE A 300 49.05 18.29 66.79
N MET A 301 48.48 19.43 66.51
CA MET A 301 48.88 20.70 67.14
C MET A 301 48.61 20.75 68.66
N LYS A 302 47.54 20.08 69.11
CA LYS A 302 47.22 19.98 70.54
C LYS A 302 48.17 19.01 71.27
N SER A 303 48.63 17.92 70.63
CA SER A 303 49.62 17.01 71.22
C SER A 303 51.01 17.67 71.33
N ARG A 304 51.44 18.51 70.39
CA ARG A 304 52.70 19.25 70.45
C ARG A 304 52.75 20.37 71.47
N ARG A 305 51.62 20.95 71.95
CA ARG A 305 51.56 21.90 73.04
C ARG A 305 51.57 21.25 74.41
N GLY A 306 51.40 19.97 74.56
CA GLY A 306 51.48 19.23 75.78
C GLY A 306 52.93 18.87 76.22
N ASP A 307 53.86 18.77 75.25
CA ASP A 307 55.26 18.39 75.51
C ASP A 307 56.22 19.58 75.90
N VAL A 308 55.77 20.80 75.83
CA VAL A 308 56.62 21.97 76.19
C VAL A 308 56.42 22.49 77.66
N ALA A 309 55.48 21.87 78.42
CA ALA A 309 55.15 22.31 79.76
C ALA A 309 55.70 21.38 80.88
N GLY A 310 56.68 20.52 80.58
CA GLY A 310 57.20 19.56 81.53
C GLY A 310 58.71 19.58 81.83
N GLU A 311 59.41 20.66 81.56
CA GLU A 311 60.83 20.73 81.83
C GLU A 311 61.22 22.09 82.40
N THR A 312 60.93 22.33 83.65
CA THR A 312 61.70 23.24 84.57
C THR A 312 61.38 22.90 86.00
N THR A 313 62.43 22.63 86.68
CA THR A 313 62.67 22.62 88.14
C THR A 313 62.93 21.23 88.68
N ASP A 314 64.22 20.93 88.76
CA ASP A 314 64.85 20.58 90.05
C ASP A 314 66.40 20.75 89.97
N THR A 315 66.89 21.82 90.56
CA THR A 315 68.27 21.96 90.99
C THR A 315 68.22 22.81 92.24
N ASP A 316 68.40 22.18 93.37
CA ASP A 316 69.23 22.64 94.47
C ASP A 316 68.92 21.90 95.78
N GLY A 317 69.98 21.35 96.40
CA GLY A 317 70.06 20.98 97.77
C GLY A 317 70.88 19.78 98.09
#